data_3fa3d2467e70c072a97422f7a5e6e90b
#
_entry.id   3fa3d2467e70c072a97422f7a5e6e90b
#
_cell.length_a   1.000
_cell.length_b   1.000
_cell.length_c   1.000
_cell.angle_alpha   90.00
_cell.angle_beta   90.00
_cell.angle_gamma   90.00
#
_symmetry.space_group_name_H-M   'P 1'
#
loop_
_entity.id
_entity.type
_entity.pdbx_description
1 polymer ?
#
loop_
_entity_poly.entity_id
_entity_poly.type
_entity_poly.pdbx_seq_one_letter_code
_entity_poly.pdbx_strand_id
1 'polypeptide(L)'
;KNEFESVLDQYKDMGLNVKGVDASSQFMDALRDVSDPEAKRKAIGAAFIDVFDQEAHLVEDVHWLAQGTIYPDVIESVSVNGPSVTIKSHHNVGGLPDTLHLSLVEPLRSLFKDEVRKVGLEMGIPADMINRHPFPGPGLAIRILGDITPEKVDLLQRADHIYMNALKEFDLYTKVWQAGTILLPVKSVGVMGDERTYEFTVALRAVTSVDGMTADWAHLPYEFLAHVSNAIINEVRGINRVVYDIS
;
A
#
# COMPACT_ATOMS: atom_id res chain seq x y z
N LYS A 1 1.89 10.71 4.76
CA LYS A 1 1.34 12.08 4.85
C LYS A 1 1.83 12.85 3.64
N ASN A 2 0.93 13.61 2.96
CA ASN A 2 1.22 14.38 1.73
C ASN A 2 1.70 13.53 0.54
N GLU A 3 1.31 12.26 0.48
CA GLU A 3 1.73 11.35 -0.60
C GLU A 3 1.08 11.75 -1.94
N PHE A 4 -0.16 12.22 -1.90
CA PHE A 4 -0.90 12.67 -3.08
C PHE A 4 -0.17 13.80 -3.80
N GLU A 5 0.17 14.87 -3.09
CA GLU A 5 0.89 16.01 -3.63
C GLU A 5 2.28 15.61 -4.12
N SER A 6 3.00 14.84 -3.31
CA SER A 6 4.34 14.36 -3.66
C SER A 6 4.37 13.52 -4.93
N VAL A 7 3.38 12.64 -5.13
CA VAL A 7 3.27 11.82 -6.36
C VAL A 7 2.94 12.67 -7.58
N LEU A 8 2.01 13.64 -7.43
CA LEU A 8 1.67 14.55 -8.51
C LEU A 8 2.87 15.37 -8.97
N ASP A 9 3.65 15.91 -8.02
CA ASP A 9 4.83 16.71 -8.32
C ASP A 9 5.91 15.87 -9.01
N GLN A 10 6.19 14.66 -8.49
CA GLN A 10 7.16 13.75 -9.12
C GLN A 10 6.80 13.42 -10.57
N TYR A 11 5.52 13.14 -10.87
CA TYR A 11 5.10 12.84 -12.24
C TYR A 11 5.11 14.06 -13.15
N LYS A 12 4.79 15.26 -12.64
CA LYS A 12 4.95 16.51 -13.39
C LYS A 12 6.41 16.80 -13.74
N ASP A 13 7.32 16.57 -12.79
CA ASP A 13 8.77 16.72 -13.01
C ASP A 13 9.31 15.78 -14.07
N MET A 14 8.66 14.63 -14.27
CA MET A 14 8.94 13.69 -15.36
C MET A 14 8.32 14.13 -16.70
N GLY A 15 7.62 15.26 -16.75
CA GLY A 15 6.96 15.77 -17.95
C GLY A 15 5.68 15.07 -18.33
N LEU A 16 5.08 14.28 -17.41
CA LEU A 16 3.82 13.58 -17.66
C LEU A 16 2.62 14.52 -17.46
N ASN A 17 1.61 14.35 -18.31
CA ASN A 17 0.31 15.01 -18.10
C ASN A 17 -0.48 14.21 -17.06
N VAL A 18 -0.54 14.72 -15.84
CA VAL A 18 -1.12 14.02 -14.70
C VAL A 18 -2.32 14.75 -14.16
N LYS A 19 -3.44 14.05 -14.01
CA LYS A 19 -4.63 14.51 -13.30
C LYS A 19 -4.73 13.78 -11.96
N GLY A 20 -4.75 14.51 -10.86
CA GLY A 20 -5.01 13.97 -9.53
C GLY A 20 -6.51 14.03 -9.22
N VAL A 21 -7.03 12.95 -8.65
CA VAL A 21 -8.44 12.86 -8.22
C VAL A 21 -8.48 12.49 -6.73
N ASP A 22 -9.08 13.34 -5.91
CA ASP A 22 -9.39 13.01 -4.52
C ASP A 22 -10.73 12.27 -4.44
N ALA A 23 -10.66 10.97 -4.33
CA ALA A 23 -11.81 10.09 -4.19
C ALA A 23 -12.01 9.60 -2.72
N SER A 24 -11.39 10.26 -1.74
CA SER A 24 -11.40 9.83 -0.34
C SER A 24 -12.80 9.55 0.19
N SER A 25 -13.79 10.39 -0.13
CA SER A 25 -15.18 10.18 0.31
C SER A 25 -15.80 8.92 -0.27
N GLN A 26 -15.57 8.64 -1.55
CA GLN A 26 -16.11 7.45 -2.23
C GLN A 26 -15.53 6.17 -1.63
N PHE A 27 -14.21 6.13 -1.38
CA PHE A 27 -13.57 4.99 -0.73
C PHE A 27 -14.05 4.81 0.72
N MET A 28 -14.21 5.89 1.49
CA MET A 28 -14.72 5.81 2.86
C MET A 28 -16.16 5.30 2.90
N ASP A 29 -17.01 5.72 1.97
CA ASP A 29 -18.39 5.24 1.86
C ASP A 29 -18.44 3.76 1.46
N ALA A 30 -17.61 3.33 0.51
CA ALA A 30 -17.51 1.93 0.10
C ALA A 30 -17.00 0.99 1.21
N LEU A 31 -16.21 1.52 2.15
CA LEU A 31 -15.64 0.77 3.28
C LEU A 31 -16.46 0.87 4.57
N ARG A 32 -17.57 1.60 4.55
CA ARG A 32 -18.43 1.76 5.73
C ARG A 32 -18.95 0.39 6.20
N ASP A 33 -18.74 0.09 7.47
CA ASP A 33 -19.15 -1.17 8.11
C ASP A 33 -18.49 -2.45 7.52
N VAL A 34 -17.44 -2.30 6.71
CA VAL A 34 -16.70 -3.41 6.14
C VAL A 34 -15.47 -3.72 7.01
N SER A 35 -15.47 -4.87 7.69
CA SER A 35 -14.36 -5.30 8.57
C SER A 35 -13.55 -6.46 8.01
N ASP A 36 -14.15 -7.32 7.19
CA ASP A 36 -13.49 -8.47 6.58
C ASP A 36 -12.45 -8.03 5.53
N PRO A 37 -11.21 -8.55 5.58
CA PRO A 37 -10.14 -8.13 4.67
C PRO A 37 -10.43 -8.38 3.20
N GLU A 38 -11.09 -9.48 2.85
CA GLU A 38 -11.41 -9.78 1.45
C GLU A 38 -12.57 -8.91 0.95
N ALA A 39 -13.56 -8.64 1.80
CA ALA A 39 -14.62 -7.69 1.49
C ALA A 39 -14.05 -6.27 1.28
N LYS A 40 -13.08 -5.84 2.10
CA LYS A 40 -12.37 -4.56 1.90
C LYS A 40 -11.68 -4.50 0.54
N ARG A 41 -10.95 -5.55 0.16
CA ARG A 41 -10.27 -5.62 -1.14
C ARG A 41 -11.24 -5.47 -2.30
N LYS A 42 -12.37 -6.17 -2.24
CA LYS A 42 -13.43 -6.09 -3.26
C LYS A 42 -14.06 -4.70 -3.32
N ALA A 43 -14.39 -4.11 -2.18
CA ALA A 43 -14.98 -2.77 -2.11
C ALA A 43 -14.02 -1.71 -2.67
N ILE A 44 -12.73 -1.78 -2.31
CA ILE A 44 -11.71 -0.86 -2.83
C ILE A 44 -11.52 -1.05 -4.33
N GLY A 45 -11.44 -2.31 -4.80
CA GLY A 45 -11.31 -2.60 -6.22
C GLY A 45 -12.47 -2.05 -7.04
N ALA A 46 -13.72 -2.24 -6.57
CA ALA A 46 -14.91 -1.69 -7.22
C ALA A 46 -14.87 -0.15 -7.25
N ALA A 47 -14.65 0.49 -6.10
CA ALA A 47 -14.58 1.95 -6.01
C ALA A 47 -13.48 2.53 -6.91
N PHE A 48 -12.32 1.84 -7.01
CA PHE A 48 -11.25 2.27 -7.91
C PHE A 48 -11.69 2.24 -9.37
N ILE A 49 -12.36 1.18 -9.79
CA ILE A 49 -12.89 1.04 -11.18
C ILE A 49 -13.92 2.13 -11.45
N ASP A 50 -14.85 2.37 -10.52
CA ASP A 50 -15.89 3.39 -10.67
C ASP A 50 -15.30 4.79 -10.86
N VAL A 51 -14.31 5.15 -10.01
CA VAL A 51 -13.61 6.44 -10.11
C VAL A 51 -12.85 6.54 -11.44
N PHE A 52 -12.14 5.47 -11.81
CA PHE A 52 -11.39 5.43 -13.06
C PHE A 52 -12.31 5.57 -14.28
N ASP A 53 -13.44 4.87 -14.32
CA ASP A 53 -14.41 4.93 -15.40
C ASP A 53 -15.00 6.34 -15.55
N GLN A 54 -15.38 6.98 -14.43
CA GLN A 54 -15.85 8.36 -14.41
C GLN A 54 -14.83 9.33 -15.01
N GLU A 55 -13.56 9.18 -14.63
CA GLU A 55 -12.50 10.06 -15.09
C GLU A 55 -12.08 9.80 -16.54
N ALA A 56 -12.09 8.54 -16.96
CA ALA A 56 -11.78 8.15 -18.34
C ALA A 56 -12.77 8.74 -19.35
N HIS A 57 -14.05 8.80 -18.99
CA HIS A 57 -15.08 9.42 -19.84
C HIS A 57 -14.95 10.94 -20.00
N LEU A 58 -14.18 11.61 -19.14
CA LEU A 58 -13.91 13.04 -19.25
C LEU A 58 -12.74 13.37 -20.22
N VAL A 59 -12.03 12.36 -20.69
CA VAL A 59 -10.91 12.54 -21.62
C VAL A 59 -11.38 12.25 -23.03
N GLU A 60 -11.33 13.25 -23.91
CA GLU A 60 -11.73 13.13 -25.29
C GLU A 60 -10.69 12.36 -26.12
N ASP A 61 -11.14 11.64 -27.17
CA ASP A 61 -10.30 10.90 -28.12
C ASP A 61 -9.36 9.84 -27.53
N VAL A 62 -9.74 9.23 -26.43
CA VAL A 62 -8.97 8.12 -25.83
C VAL A 62 -9.37 6.81 -26.46
N HIS A 63 -8.40 6.10 -27.05
CA HIS A 63 -8.58 4.79 -27.70
C HIS A 63 -7.82 3.67 -26.99
N TRP A 64 -6.83 4.00 -26.17
CA TRP A 64 -5.91 3.04 -25.56
C TRP A 64 -5.77 3.27 -24.08
N LEU A 65 -5.71 2.17 -23.32
CA LEU A 65 -5.35 2.15 -21.92
C LEU A 65 -4.01 1.43 -21.76
N ALA A 66 -3.01 2.13 -21.26
CA ALA A 66 -1.75 1.52 -20.86
C ALA A 66 -1.87 0.94 -19.45
N GLN A 67 -1.56 -0.34 -19.31
CA GLN A 67 -1.60 -1.06 -18.03
C GLN A 67 -0.22 -1.62 -17.69
N GLY A 68 0.18 -1.47 -16.42
CA GLY A 68 1.47 -1.93 -15.92
C GLY A 68 1.50 -3.41 -15.52
N THR A 69 0.75 -4.26 -16.22
CA THR A 69 0.78 -5.72 -16.01
C THR A 69 2.17 -6.26 -16.23
N ILE A 70 2.67 -7.08 -15.31
CA ILE A 70 3.96 -7.77 -15.40
C ILE A 70 3.77 -9.30 -15.50
N TYR A 71 4.82 -10.02 -15.87
CA TYR A 71 4.72 -11.47 -16.12
C TYR A 71 4.18 -12.27 -14.92
N PRO A 72 4.57 -12.03 -13.66
CA PRO A 72 3.95 -12.69 -12.51
C PRO A 72 2.43 -12.52 -12.42
N ASP A 73 1.87 -11.35 -12.78
CA ASP A 73 0.43 -11.13 -12.76
C ASP A 73 -0.27 -12.03 -13.79
N VAL A 74 0.37 -12.27 -14.94
CA VAL A 74 -0.18 -13.12 -16.00
C VAL A 74 -0.21 -14.60 -15.56
N ILE A 75 0.88 -15.13 -14.99
CA ILE A 75 0.94 -16.54 -14.58
C ILE A 75 0.08 -16.83 -13.35
N GLU A 76 -0.11 -15.88 -12.46
CA GLU A 76 -0.94 -16.01 -11.27
C GLU A 76 -2.44 -15.89 -11.58
N SER A 77 -2.82 -15.24 -12.70
CA SER A 77 -4.20 -15.12 -13.15
C SER A 77 -4.70 -16.34 -13.92
N VAL A 78 -3.79 -17.13 -14.51
CA VAL A 78 -4.14 -18.38 -15.18
C VAL A 78 -4.29 -19.46 -14.11
N SER A 79 -5.52 -19.88 -13.81
CA SER A 79 -5.78 -21.05 -12.98
C SER A 79 -5.22 -22.29 -13.69
N VAL A 80 -4.03 -22.71 -13.31
CA VAL A 80 -3.51 -24.02 -13.69
C VAL A 80 -4.41 -25.05 -13.03
N ASN A 81 -5.04 -25.92 -13.81
CA ASN A 81 -5.95 -27.00 -13.39
C ASN A 81 -5.46 -27.71 -12.11
N GLY A 82 -6.09 -27.42 -10.98
CA GLY A 82 -5.81 -28.03 -9.69
C GLY A 82 -6.57 -27.32 -8.55
N PRO A 83 -6.70 -27.92 -7.37
CA PRO A 83 -7.44 -27.34 -6.24
C PRO A 83 -6.69 -26.15 -5.57
N SER A 84 -5.72 -25.55 -6.22
CA SER A 84 -5.07 -24.32 -5.74
C SER A 84 -6.01 -23.14 -5.96
N VAL A 85 -6.44 -22.58 -4.86
CA VAL A 85 -7.17 -21.32 -4.77
C VAL A 85 -6.43 -20.27 -5.61
N THR A 86 -7.15 -19.57 -6.49
CA THR A 86 -6.63 -18.39 -7.23
C THR A 86 -6.12 -17.38 -6.21
N ILE A 87 -4.80 -17.25 -6.09
CA ILE A 87 -4.15 -16.50 -5.01
C ILE A 87 -4.34 -14.99 -5.18
N LYS A 88 -4.63 -14.51 -6.40
CA LYS A 88 -4.82 -13.10 -6.66
C LYS A 88 -6.01 -12.84 -7.58
N SER A 89 -7.14 -12.43 -7.01
CA SER A 89 -8.34 -11.97 -7.72
C SER A 89 -8.35 -10.46 -8.05
N HIS A 90 -7.28 -9.74 -7.77
CA HIS A 90 -7.24 -8.28 -7.77
C HIS A 90 -6.24 -7.64 -8.73
N HIS A 91 -5.54 -8.44 -9.52
CA HIS A 91 -4.82 -7.91 -10.67
C HIS A 91 -5.78 -7.94 -11.86
N ASN A 92 -6.08 -6.78 -12.43
CA ASN A 92 -7.00 -6.61 -13.58
C ASN A 92 -6.49 -7.26 -14.88
N VAL A 93 -5.99 -8.50 -14.81
CA VAL A 93 -5.62 -9.25 -15.98
C VAL A 93 -6.91 -9.75 -16.65
N GLY A 94 -7.40 -9.00 -17.63
CA GLY A 94 -8.60 -9.32 -18.38
C GLY A 94 -9.93 -8.81 -17.79
N GLY A 95 -9.92 -7.88 -16.84
CA GLY A 95 -11.11 -7.47 -16.10
C GLY A 95 -11.44 -5.97 -16.09
N LEU A 96 -11.18 -5.27 -17.20
CA LEU A 96 -11.79 -3.94 -17.38
C LEU A 96 -13.30 -4.11 -17.64
N PRO A 97 -14.15 -3.21 -17.12
CA PRO A 97 -15.57 -3.20 -17.48
C PRO A 97 -15.73 -3.13 -19.00
N ASP A 98 -16.65 -3.93 -19.55
CA ASP A 98 -17.00 -3.89 -20.98
C ASP A 98 -17.48 -2.50 -21.44
N THR A 99 -17.78 -1.61 -20.49
CA THR A 99 -18.15 -0.21 -20.72
C THR A 99 -16.99 0.67 -21.18
N LEU A 100 -15.75 0.29 -20.87
CA LEU A 100 -14.55 0.97 -21.36
C LEU A 100 -14.16 0.38 -22.71
N HIS A 101 -14.65 0.94 -23.79
CA HIS A 101 -14.30 0.57 -25.17
C HIS A 101 -12.84 0.94 -25.53
N LEU A 102 -11.89 0.68 -24.64
CA LEU A 102 -10.47 0.98 -24.81
C LEU A 102 -9.69 -0.27 -25.17
N SER A 103 -8.75 -0.13 -26.11
CA SER A 103 -7.76 -1.18 -26.40
C SER A 103 -6.67 -1.17 -25.34
N LEU A 104 -6.26 -2.36 -24.86
CA LEU A 104 -5.19 -2.47 -23.87
C LEU A 104 -3.81 -2.46 -24.52
N VAL A 105 -2.88 -1.74 -23.86
CA VAL A 105 -1.44 -1.78 -24.14
C VAL A 105 -0.73 -2.18 -22.85
N GLU A 106 -0.04 -3.32 -22.87
CA GLU A 106 0.65 -3.90 -21.72
C GLU A 106 2.15 -4.08 -22.04
N PRO A 107 2.93 -3.00 -22.05
CA PRO A 107 4.33 -3.05 -22.52
C PRO A 107 5.25 -3.87 -21.61
N LEU A 108 4.87 -4.09 -20.36
CA LEU A 108 5.67 -4.80 -19.36
C LEU A 108 5.25 -6.26 -19.15
N ARG A 109 4.25 -6.75 -19.90
CA ARG A 109 3.59 -8.04 -19.69
C ARG A 109 4.53 -9.26 -19.68
N SER A 110 5.66 -9.17 -20.38
CA SER A 110 6.65 -10.26 -20.47
C SER A 110 7.84 -10.11 -19.52
N LEU A 111 7.83 -9.09 -18.65
CA LEU A 111 8.95 -8.78 -17.77
C LEU A 111 8.67 -9.18 -16.33
N PHE A 112 9.71 -9.64 -15.63
CA PHE A 112 9.68 -9.78 -14.19
C PHE A 112 9.92 -8.44 -13.50
N LYS A 113 9.55 -8.34 -12.23
CA LYS A 113 9.61 -7.09 -11.45
C LYS A 113 11.01 -6.49 -11.36
N ASP A 114 12.03 -7.33 -11.25
CA ASP A 114 13.42 -6.90 -11.21
C ASP A 114 13.90 -6.37 -12.58
N GLU A 115 13.40 -6.96 -13.68
CA GLU A 115 13.68 -6.49 -15.03
C GLU A 115 13.01 -5.12 -15.27
N VAL A 116 11.75 -4.96 -14.84
CA VAL A 116 11.05 -3.67 -14.92
C VAL A 116 11.81 -2.58 -14.15
N ARG A 117 12.34 -2.91 -12.97
CA ARG A 117 13.16 -1.96 -12.19
C ARG A 117 14.44 -1.57 -12.93
N LYS A 118 15.11 -2.52 -13.55
CA LYS A 118 16.32 -2.25 -14.36
C LYS A 118 15.99 -1.33 -15.55
N VAL A 119 14.92 -1.65 -16.28
CA VAL A 119 14.44 -0.79 -17.38
C VAL A 119 14.15 0.62 -16.88
N GLY A 120 13.46 0.76 -15.74
CA GLY A 120 13.18 2.06 -15.14
C GLY A 120 14.45 2.87 -14.83
N LEU A 121 15.48 2.23 -14.27
CA LEU A 121 16.77 2.87 -14.01
C LEU A 121 17.46 3.33 -15.30
N GLU A 122 17.49 2.49 -16.33
CA GLU A 122 18.05 2.82 -17.65
C GLU A 122 17.29 3.97 -18.33
N MET A 123 15.99 4.10 -18.08
CA MET A 123 15.18 5.22 -18.55
C MET A 123 15.36 6.51 -17.73
N GLY A 124 16.18 6.49 -16.68
CA GLY A 124 16.47 7.65 -15.84
C GLY A 124 15.42 7.92 -14.75
N ILE A 125 14.55 6.96 -14.44
CA ILE A 125 13.61 7.09 -13.32
C ILE A 125 14.41 7.12 -12.00
N PRO A 126 14.16 8.07 -11.08
CA PRO A 126 14.88 8.17 -9.82
C PRO A 126 14.85 6.88 -9.00
N ALA A 127 16.01 6.50 -8.45
CA ALA A 127 16.16 5.24 -7.73
C ALA A 127 15.26 5.11 -6.50
N ASP A 128 14.91 6.21 -5.84
CA ASP A 128 13.99 6.25 -4.71
C ASP A 128 12.54 5.92 -5.12
N MET A 129 12.13 6.27 -6.34
CA MET A 129 10.84 5.84 -6.89
C MET A 129 10.83 4.34 -7.20
N ILE A 130 11.90 3.85 -7.83
CA ILE A 130 12.00 2.44 -8.26
C ILE A 130 12.14 1.50 -7.07
N ASN A 131 12.86 1.91 -6.02
CA ASN A 131 13.13 1.11 -4.84
C ASN A 131 12.05 1.26 -3.74
N ARG A 132 10.90 1.82 -4.06
CA ARG A 132 9.78 1.84 -3.12
C ARG A 132 9.41 0.42 -2.69
N HIS A 133 9.09 0.28 -1.40
CA HIS A 133 8.58 -0.98 -0.88
C HIS A 133 7.30 -1.39 -1.62
N PRO A 134 7.11 -2.67 -1.94
CA PRO A 134 5.86 -3.13 -2.51
C PRO A 134 4.75 -3.03 -1.46
N PHE A 135 3.64 -2.40 -1.84
CA PHE A 135 2.44 -2.40 -1.01
C PHE A 135 1.30 -3.05 -1.78
N PRO A 136 0.41 -3.79 -1.12
CA PRO A 136 -0.78 -4.33 -1.75
C PRO A 136 -1.68 -3.19 -2.23
N GLY A 137 -2.38 -3.38 -3.36
CA GLY A 137 -3.26 -2.38 -3.95
C GLY A 137 -4.24 -1.71 -2.98
N PRO A 138 -4.91 -2.45 -2.05
CA PRO A 138 -5.78 -1.86 -1.05
C PRO A 138 -5.07 -1.01 0.02
N GLY A 139 -3.76 -1.05 0.06
CA GLY A 139 -2.92 -0.15 0.84
C GLY A 139 -3.23 -0.11 2.33
N LEU A 140 -3.49 1.09 2.83
CA LEU A 140 -3.69 1.36 4.24
C LEU A 140 -4.91 0.63 4.84
N ALA A 141 -5.98 0.45 4.07
CA ALA A 141 -7.23 -0.09 4.56
C ALA A 141 -7.14 -1.53 5.08
N ILE A 142 -6.28 -2.38 4.48
CA ILE A 142 -6.07 -3.74 4.99
C ILE A 142 -5.12 -3.79 6.18
N ARG A 143 -4.38 -2.73 6.44
CA ARG A 143 -3.52 -2.58 7.61
C ARG A 143 -4.27 -2.02 8.83
N ILE A 144 -5.54 -1.63 8.68
CA ILE A 144 -6.46 -1.36 9.77
C ILE A 144 -7.31 -2.61 9.96
N LEU A 145 -7.06 -3.36 11.02
CA LEU A 145 -7.87 -4.55 11.34
C LEU A 145 -9.22 -4.12 11.94
N GLY A 146 -10.30 -4.74 11.46
CA GLY A 146 -11.67 -4.34 11.84
C GLY A 146 -12.23 -3.26 10.91
N ASP A 147 -13.20 -2.47 11.39
CA ASP A 147 -13.84 -1.37 10.68
C ASP A 147 -12.88 -0.21 10.40
N ILE A 148 -13.16 0.54 9.35
CA ILE A 148 -12.36 1.70 8.94
C ILE A 148 -13.10 2.97 9.30
N THR A 149 -12.41 3.89 9.99
CA THR A 149 -12.90 5.23 10.30
C THR A 149 -11.84 6.27 9.95
N PRO A 150 -12.23 7.54 9.69
CA PRO A 150 -11.25 8.61 9.45
C PRO A 150 -10.22 8.75 10.56
N GLU A 151 -10.65 8.58 11.82
CA GLU A 151 -9.75 8.61 12.99
C GLU A 151 -8.68 7.50 12.91
N LYS A 152 -9.09 6.26 12.62
CA LYS A 152 -8.15 5.13 12.51
C LYS A 152 -7.19 5.29 11.34
N VAL A 153 -7.66 5.87 10.24
CA VAL A 153 -6.82 6.19 9.08
C VAL A 153 -5.75 7.21 9.47
N ASP A 154 -6.13 8.31 10.15
CA ASP A 154 -5.17 9.33 10.61
C ASP A 154 -4.14 8.75 11.59
N LEU A 155 -4.59 7.97 12.57
CA LEU A 155 -3.69 7.30 13.53
C LEU A 155 -2.65 6.44 12.81
N LEU A 156 -3.11 5.59 11.88
CA LEU A 156 -2.20 4.70 11.16
C LEU A 156 -1.26 5.46 10.24
N GLN A 157 -1.73 6.49 9.53
CA GLN A 157 -0.90 7.32 8.66
C GLN A 157 0.23 8.03 9.44
N ARG A 158 -0.08 8.53 10.64
CA ARG A 158 0.91 9.20 11.48
C ARG A 158 1.94 8.21 12.02
N ALA A 159 1.50 7.06 12.53
CA ALA A 159 2.39 6.01 13.01
C ALA A 159 3.29 5.44 11.89
N ASP A 160 2.71 5.20 10.71
CA ASP A 160 3.42 4.70 9.53
C ASP A 160 4.48 5.70 9.06
N HIS A 161 4.15 7.00 9.07
CA HIS A 161 5.09 8.06 8.70
C HIS A 161 6.32 8.10 9.61
N ILE A 162 6.12 8.00 10.93
CA ILE A 162 7.22 7.94 11.89
C ILE A 162 8.10 6.72 11.63
N TYR A 163 7.48 5.54 11.45
CA TYR A 163 8.20 4.30 11.20
C TYR A 163 9.02 4.34 9.91
N MET A 164 8.42 4.80 8.81
CA MET A 164 9.08 4.87 7.51
C MET A 164 10.24 5.88 7.50
N ASN A 165 10.10 7.01 8.20
CA ASN A 165 11.17 7.99 8.33
C ASN A 165 12.34 7.44 9.17
N ALA A 166 12.03 6.81 10.29
CA ALA A 166 13.05 6.18 11.12
C ALA A 166 13.84 5.08 10.37
N LEU A 167 13.16 4.26 9.53
CA LEU A 167 13.84 3.29 8.67
C LEU A 167 14.87 3.96 7.74
N LYS A 168 14.56 5.16 7.22
CA LYS A 168 15.48 5.92 6.37
C LYS A 168 16.62 6.53 7.18
N GLU A 169 16.32 7.12 8.33
CA GLU A 169 17.32 7.76 9.22
C GLU A 169 18.35 6.76 9.76
N PHE A 170 17.94 5.52 9.99
CA PHE A 170 18.81 4.44 10.46
C PHE A 170 19.42 3.59 9.32
N ASP A 171 19.30 4.01 8.06
CA ASP A 171 19.78 3.27 6.90
C ASP A 171 19.25 1.83 6.81
N LEU A 172 18.02 1.60 7.28
CA LEU A 172 17.37 0.29 7.29
C LEU A 172 16.34 0.12 6.15
N TYR A 173 15.90 1.22 5.52
CA TYR A 173 14.84 1.18 4.50
C TYR A 173 15.14 0.24 3.34
N THR A 174 16.36 0.27 2.82
CA THR A 174 16.79 -0.58 1.70
C THR A 174 17.19 -1.99 2.12
N LYS A 175 17.31 -2.25 3.43
CA LYS A 175 17.67 -3.58 3.97
C LYS A 175 16.45 -4.46 4.19
N VAL A 176 15.25 -3.90 4.15
CA VAL A 176 13.99 -4.64 4.26
C VAL A 176 13.26 -4.61 2.92
N TRP A 177 12.61 -5.70 2.57
CA TRP A 177 11.85 -5.81 1.33
C TRP A 177 10.52 -5.04 1.40
N GLN A 178 9.83 -5.12 2.55
CA GLN A 178 8.59 -4.41 2.84
C GLN A 178 8.53 -4.08 4.33
N ALA A 179 8.05 -2.89 4.65
CA ALA A 179 7.76 -2.49 6.03
C ALA A 179 6.48 -1.66 6.09
N GLY A 180 5.83 -1.65 7.24
CA GLY A 180 4.65 -0.82 7.49
C GLY A 180 4.08 -1.07 8.88
N THR A 181 3.20 -0.19 9.30
CA THR A 181 2.46 -0.31 10.56
C THR A 181 1.08 -0.93 10.33
N ILE A 182 0.57 -1.65 11.31
CA ILE A 182 -0.75 -2.28 11.32
C ILE A 182 -1.50 -1.78 12.56
N LEU A 183 -2.68 -1.22 12.39
CA LEU A 183 -3.53 -0.82 13.52
C LEU A 183 -4.35 -2.03 13.97
N LEU A 184 -4.14 -2.44 15.21
CA LEU A 184 -4.86 -3.56 15.81
C LEU A 184 -6.19 -3.10 16.42
N PRO A 185 -7.28 -3.91 16.36
CA PRO A 185 -8.60 -3.55 16.87
C PRO A 185 -8.70 -3.74 18.39
N VAL A 186 -7.60 -3.53 19.10
CA VAL A 186 -7.52 -3.69 20.55
C VAL A 186 -6.99 -2.42 21.19
N LYS A 187 -7.59 -2.07 22.31
CA LYS A 187 -7.11 -1.00 23.17
C LYS A 187 -6.41 -1.59 24.39
N SER A 188 -5.28 -1.04 24.73
CA SER A 188 -4.48 -1.44 25.90
C SER A 188 -4.46 -0.34 26.94
N VAL A 189 -4.21 -0.73 28.17
CA VAL A 189 -3.94 0.22 29.25
C VAL A 189 -2.51 0.74 29.08
N GLY A 190 -2.37 2.05 29.05
CA GLY A 190 -1.08 2.75 29.14
C GLY A 190 -1.08 3.71 30.32
N VAL A 191 0.09 4.15 30.71
CA VAL A 191 0.30 5.21 31.68
C VAL A 191 1.03 6.33 30.98
N MET A 192 0.41 7.51 30.86
CA MET A 192 1.03 8.70 30.32
C MET A 192 0.98 9.80 31.40
N GLY A 193 2.16 10.09 31.99
CA GLY A 193 2.21 10.91 33.18
C GLY A 193 1.50 10.23 34.36
N ASP A 194 0.56 10.91 35.00
CA ASP A 194 -0.22 10.40 36.15
C ASP A 194 -1.56 9.77 35.73
N GLU A 195 -1.88 9.72 34.42
CA GLU A 195 -3.17 9.26 33.94
C GLU A 195 -3.07 7.90 33.26
N ARG A 196 -4.11 7.06 33.46
CA ARG A 196 -4.32 5.82 32.70
C ARG A 196 -4.98 6.15 31.39
N THR A 197 -4.40 5.67 30.28
CA THR A 197 -4.96 5.80 28.94
C THR A 197 -5.46 4.44 28.44
N TYR A 198 -6.53 4.47 27.62
CA TYR A 198 -7.09 3.30 26.95
C TYR A 198 -7.08 3.54 25.45
N GLU A 199 -5.93 3.27 24.84
CA GLU A 199 -5.66 3.64 23.45
C GLU A 199 -5.26 2.42 22.61
N PHE A 200 -5.20 2.62 21.29
CA PHE A 200 -4.91 1.55 20.35
C PHE A 200 -3.48 1.02 20.46
N THR A 201 -3.33 -0.20 19.97
CA THR A 201 -2.04 -0.86 19.77
C THR A 201 -1.72 -0.88 18.28
N VAL A 202 -0.49 -0.56 17.90
CA VAL A 202 0.04 -0.77 16.55
C VAL A 202 1.08 -1.86 16.53
N ALA A 203 1.09 -2.66 15.46
CA ALA A 203 2.16 -3.59 15.18
C ALA A 203 3.07 -2.99 14.08
N LEU A 204 4.38 -3.02 14.32
CA LEU A 204 5.38 -2.77 13.29
C LEU A 204 5.62 -4.09 12.57
N ARG A 205 5.61 -4.07 11.25
CA ARG A 205 5.97 -5.20 10.42
C ARG A 205 7.12 -4.80 9.51
N ALA A 206 8.14 -5.63 9.44
CA ALA A 206 9.17 -5.57 8.41
C ALA A 206 9.55 -6.97 8.00
N VAL A 207 9.64 -7.20 6.70
CA VAL A 207 10.01 -8.50 6.14
C VAL A 207 11.18 -8.35 5.18
N THR A 208 12.02 -9.37 5.16
CA THR A 208 13.06 -9.57 4.16
C THR A 208 12.60 -10.64 3.17
N SER A 209 12.94 -10.48 1.92
CA SER A 209 12.69 -11.47 0.87
C SER A 209 13.75 -11.33 -0.21
N VAL A 210 14.20 -12.45 -0.75
CA VAL A 210 15.15 -12.48 -1.87
C VAL A 210 14.42 -12.58 -3.21
N ASP A 211 13.34 -13.36 -3.25
CA ASP A 211 12.60 -13.70 -4.46
C ASP A 211 11.15 -13.15 -4.49
N GLY A 212 10.71 -12.49 -3.41
CA GLY A 212 9.33 -12.03 -3.23
C GLY A 212 8.31 -13.14 -2.94
N MET A 213 8.73 -14.41 -2.92
CA MET A 213 7.88 -15.58 -2.64
C MET A 213 8.13 -16.14 -1.24
N THR A 214 9.38 -16.11 -0.79
CA THR A 214 9.77 -16.48 0.56
C THR A 214 10.05 -15.21 1.36
N ALA A 215 9.34 -15.00 2.44
CA ALA A 215 9.51 -13.86 3.32
C ALA A 215 9.82 -14.33 4.74
N ASP A 216 10.74 -13.66 5.37
CA ASP A 216 11.04 -13.81 6.79
C ASP A 216 10.95 -12.44 7.47
N TRP A 217 10.65 -12.42 8.77
CA TRP A 217 10.62 -11.16 9.49
C TRP A 217 12.03 -10.56 9.61
N ALA A 218 12.13 -9.25 9.49
CA ALA A 218 13.42 -8.56 9.55
C ALA A 218 13.91 -8.43 11.00
N HIS A 219 15.16 -8.83 11.27
CA HIS A 219 15.80 -8.65 12.57
C HIS A 219 16.28 -7.22 12.74
N LEU A 220 15.35 -6.30 13.06
CA LEU A 220 15.68 -4.90 13.30
C LEU A 220 16.40 -4.72 14.65
N PRO A 221 17.35 -3.78 14.76
CA PRO A 221 18.06 -3.49 16.02
C PRO A 221 17.08 -3.09 17.14
N TYR A 222 17.32 -3.58 18.36
CA TYR A 222 16.47 -3.23 19.51
C TYR A 222 16.44 -1.73 19.81
N GLU A 223 17.54 -1.03 19.62
CA GLU A 223 17.63 0.42 19.75
C GLU A 223 16.74 1.16 18.74
N PHE A 224 16.66 0.66 17.50
CA PHE A 224 15.76 1.17 16.49
C PHE A 224 14.28 0.95 16.88
N LEU A 225 13.93 -0.27 17.32
CA LEU A 225 12.57 -0.58 17.77
C LEU A 225 12.17 0.27 18.97
N ALA A 226 13.07 0.49 19.91
CA ALA A 226 12.86 1.37 21.06
C ALA A 226 12.64 2.83 20.63
N HIS A 227 13.47 3.34 19.69
CA HIS A 227 13.33 4.68 19.15
C HIS A 227 11.95 4.88 18.50
N VAL A 228 11.56 3.98 17.59
CA VAL A 228 10.27 4.05 16.88
C VAL A 228 9.09 3.96 17.84
N SER A 229 9.16 3.01 18.80
CA SER A 229 8.11 2.84 19.81
C SER A 229 7.91 4.12 20.63
N ASN A 230 9.00 4.72 21.12
CA ASN A 230 8.94 5.96 21.88
C ASN A 230 8.39 7.11 21.04
N ALA A 231 8.82 7.27 19.80
CA ALA A 231 8.35 8.33 18.92
C ALA A 231 6.85 8.18 18.65
N ILE A 232 6.36 6.98 18.30
CA ILE A 232 4.94 6.73 18.03
C ILE A 232 4.09 7.05 19.27
N ILE A 233 4.46 6.54 20.45
CA ILE A 233 3.68 6.74 21.68
C ILE A 233 3.64 8.21 22.08
N ASN A 234 4.73 8.95 21.91
CA ASN A 234 4.78 10.35 22.29
C ASN A 234 4.10 11.30 21.30
N GLU A 235 4.15 10.99 20.00
CA GLU A 235 3.68 11.91 18.95
C GLU A 235 2.27 11.57 18.43
N VAL A 236 1.83 10.30 18.53
CA VAL A 236 0.54 9.87 18.01
C VAL A 236 -0.43 9.60 19.17
N ARG A 237 -1.12 10.65 19.61
CA ARG A 237 -2.20 10.50 20.60
C ARG A 237 -3.26 9.54 20.04
N GLY A 238 -3.69 8.58 20.85
CA GLY A 238 -4.59 7.51 20.46
C GLY A 238 -3.88 6.15 20.29
N ILE A 239 -2.54 6.13 20.41
CA ILE A 239 -1.72 4.92 20.41
C ILE A 239 -0.84 4.93 21.67
N ASN A 240 -0.97 3.89 22.51
CA ASN A 240 -0.16 3.75 23.74
C ASN A 240 0.66 2.46 23.78
N ARG A 241 0.64 1.67 22.72
CA ARG A 241 1.42 0.43 22.65
C ARG A 241 1.90 0.15 21.24
N VAL A 242 3.16 -0.25 21.16
CA VAL A 242 3.80 -0.71 19.92
C VAL A 242 4.29 -2.13 20.14
N VAL A 243 3.99 -3.03 19.19
CA VAL A 243 4.48 -4.41 19.16
C VAL A 243 5.21 -4.66 17.83
N TYR A 244 6.04 -5.69 17.78
CA TYR A 244 6.72 -6.09 16.54
C TYR A 244 6.19 -7.44 16.07
N ASP A 245 5.78 -7.52 14.81
CA ASP A 245 5.28 -8.73 14.16
C ASP A 245 6.49 -9.58 13.69
N ILE A 246 6.61 -10.77 14.26
CA ILE A 246 7.71 -11.72 14.01
C ILE A 246 7.23 -12.96 13.21
N SER A 247 6.20 -12.81 12.40
CA SER A 247 5.61 -13.89 11.57
C SER A 247 5.62 -13.56 10.09
#